data_3af9d86f0f44a3b430f881b0b280e2b3
#
_entry.id   3af9d86f0f44a3b430f881b0b280e2b3
#
_cell.length_a   1.000
_cell.length_b   1.000
_cell.length_c   1.000
_cell.angle_alpha   90.00
_cell.angle_beta   90.00
_cell.angle_gamma   90.00
#
_symmetry.space_group_name_H-M   'P 1'
#
loop_
_entity.id
_entity.type
_entity.pdbx_description
1 polymer ?
#
loop_
_entity_poly.entity_id
_entity_poly.type
_entity_poly.pdbx_seq_one_letter_code
_entity_poly.pdbx_strand_id
1 'polypeptide(L)'
;MRANEASKKEKIMNTIKNAKFTRNDTLCTISTGDLFSKEDLTGLNRYYKSWKALNEENLRFKMRRANLPELLSEGLASALFGWVRTNATSISGCSSSSCDLVNTETGELIQLKACSTTANTPAGPTSFGPRSEFDTLIFMHLDCEANTASFYKLDANVYKDWMLNRIETIADQQAQGRRPRVTILPKIKASNIQPFYVYSFE
;
A
#
# COMPACT_ATOMS: atom_id res chain seq x y z
N MET A 1 41.27 -20.46 20.22
CA MET A 1 40.24 -19.48 20.58
C MET A 1 39.42 -19.16 19.35
N ARG A 2 38.23 -19.74 19.23
CA ARG A 2 37.27 -19.42 18.15
C ARG A 2 36.30 -18.38 18.73
N ALA A 3 36.37 -17.16 18.24
CA ALA A 3 35.45 -16.11 18.58
C ALA A 3 34.03 -16.49 18.11
N ASN A 4 33.11 -16.50 19.05
CA ASN A 4 31.67 -16.66 18.83
C ASN A 4 31.15 -15.36 18.20
N GLU A 5 31.13 -15.26 16.88
CA GLU A 5 30.33 -14.28 16.17
C GLU A 5 28.87 -14.74 16.25
N ALA A 6 28.21 -14.34 17.32
CA ALA A 6 26.77 -14.39 17.40
C ALA A 6 26.21 -13.43 16.36
N SER A 7 25.78 -13.97 15.22
CA SER A 7 25.00 -13.27 14.21
C SER A 7 23.83 -12.58 14.91
N LYS A 8 23.93 -11.25 15.08
CA LYS A 8 22.78 -10.42 15.41
C LYS A 8 21.79 -10.61 14.26
N LYS A 9 20.77 -11.44 14.46
CA LYS A 9 19.61 -11.46 13.57
C LYS A 9 19.02 -10.05 13.60
N GLU A 10 19.25 -9.29 12.55
CA GLU A 10 18.58 -8.02 12.33
C GLU A 10 17.08 -8.25 12.38
N LYS A 11 16.40 -7.68 13.35
CA LYS A 11 14.95 -7.77 13.48
C LYS A 11 14.34 -6.79 12.49
N ILE A 12 13.91 -7.30 11.35
CA ILE A 12 13.46 -6.53 10.18
C ILE A 12 12.11 -5.85 10.38
N MET A 13 11.39 -6.11 11.47
CA MET A 13 10.05 -5.54 11.69
C MET A 13 9.67 -5.67 13.15
N ASN A 14 8.94 -4.68 13.66
CA ASN A 14 8.39 -4.73 15.02
C ASN A 14 6.91 -5.08 14.96
N THR A 15 6.54 -6.27 15.43
CA THR A 15 5.14 -6.60 15.67
C THR A 15 4.63 -5.81 16.87
N ILE A 16 3.63 -4.99 16.64
CA ILE A 16 2.94 -4.21 17.65
C ILE A 16 1.72 -5.01 18.11
N LYS A 17 1.53 -5.07 19.43
CA LYS A 17 0.36 -5.72 20.04
C LYS A 17 -0.39 -4.72 20.90
N ASN A 18 -1.73 -4.73 20.81
CA ASN A 18 -2.63 -3.89 21.59
C ASN A 18 -2.28 -2.39 21.55
N ALA A 19 -1.88 -1.91 20.37
CA ALA A 19 -1.64 -0.48 20.14
C ALA A 19 -2.95 0.30 20.22
N LYS A 20 -2.97 1.36 21.01
CA LYS A 20 -4.14 2.22 21.19
C LYS A 20 -3.98 3.48 20.36
N PHE A 21 -5.09 3.95 19.79
CA PHE A 21 -5.19 5.24 19.10
C PHE A 21 -6.58 5.82 19.27
N THR A 22 -6.72 7.12 19.10
CA THR A 22 -8.02 7.79 19.18
C THR A 22 -8.51 8.15 17.80
N ARG A 23 -9.77 7.84 17.50
CA ARG A 23 -10.45 8.21 16.26
C ARG A 23 -11.84 8.74 16.60
N ASN A 24 -12.13 10.01 16.18
CA ASN A 24 -13.41 10.66 16.45
C ASN A 24 -13.82 10.54 17.94
N ASP A 25 -12.90 10.90 18.84
CA ASP A 25 -13.06 10.81 20.30
C ASP A 25 -13.30 9.40 20.87
N THR A 26 -13.16 8.38 20.03
CA THR A 26 -13.31 6.98 20.44
C THR A 26 -11.93 6.32 20.54
N LEU A 27 -11.70 5.62 21.66
CA LEU A 27 -10.49 4.83 21.85
C LEU A 27 -10.59 3.53 21.05
N CYS A 28 -9.72 3.40 20.07
CA CYS A 28 -9.58 2.21 19.23
C CYS A 28 -8.33 1.40 19.63
N THR A 29 -8.32 0.12 19.32
CA THR A 29 -7.17 -0.75 19.62
C THR A 29 -6.84 -1.61 18.39
N ILE A 30 -5.57 -1.66 18.04
CA ILE A 30 -5.00 -2.63 17.09
C ILE A 30 -4.49 -3.82 17.89
N SER A 31 -5.16 -4.97 17.77
CA SER A 31 -4.78 -6.20 18.49
C SER A 31 -3.42 -6.73 18.06
N THR A 32 -3.13 -6.65 16.75
CA THR A 32 -1.83 -6.96 16.16
C THR A 32 -1.61 -6.17 14.89
N GLY A 33 -0.38 -5.72 14.68
CA GLY A 33 0.04 -5.00 13.49
C GLY A 33 1.56 -5.03 13.37
N ASP A 34 2.07 -4.64 12.21
CA ASP A 34 3.49 -4.57 11.94
C ASP A 34 3.91 -3.13 11.72
N LEU A 35 4.99 -2.72 12.35
CA LEU A 35 5.61 -1.42 12.12
C LEU A 35 7.02 -1.63 11.57
N PHE A 36 7.22 -1.13 10.36
CA PHE A 36 8.53 -1.01 9.77
C PHE A 36 9.14 0.34 10.14
N SER A 37 10.44 0.37 10.30
CA SER A 37 11.20 1.57 10.62
C SER A 37 12.06 2.00 9.43
N LYS A 38 12.70 3.17 9.53
CA LYS A 38 13.62 3.63 8.48
C LYS A 38 14.85 2.73 8.32
N GLU A 39 15.24 2.02 9.38
CA GLU A 39 16.32 1.04 9.35
C GLU A 39 15.99 -0.16 8.45
N ASP A 40 14.68 -0.46 8.28
CA ASP A 40 14.23 -1.56 7.42
C ASP A 40 14.31 -1.22 5.92
N LEU A 41 14.49 0.05 5.54
CA LEU A 41 14.57 0.48 4.14
C LEU A 41 15.69 -0.23 3.37
N THR A 42 16.82 -0.51 4.01
CA THR A 42 17.91 -1.28 3.40
C THR A 42 17.45 -2.70 3.03
N GLY A 43 16.69 -3.34 3.92
CA GLY A 43 16.08 -4.66 3.68
C GLY A 43 15.03 -4.61 2.55
N LEU A 44 14.19 -3.57 2.54
CA LEU A 44 13.18 -3.36 1.49
C LEU A 44 13.83 -3.10 0.13
N ASN A 45 14.94 -2.37 0.06
CA ASN A 45 15.73 -2.18 -1.16
C ASN A 45 16.25 -3.52 -1.70
N ARG A 46 16.84 -4.37 -0.84
CA ARG A 46 17.30 -5.71 -1.23
C ARG A 46 16.13 -6.57 -1.74
N TYR A 47 14.99 -6.50 -1.06
CA TYR A 47 13.80 -7.24 -1.47
C TYR A 47 13.26 -6.76 -2.82
N TYR A 48 13.23 -5.45 -3.05
CA TYR A 48 12.87 -4.87 -4.34
C TYR A 48 13.78 -5.37 -5.47
N LYS A 49 15.09 -5.34 -5.28
CA LYS A 49 16.05 -5.83 -6.28
C LYS A 49 15.81 -7.30 -6.62
N SER A 50 15.56 -8.13 -5.60
CA SER A 50 15.27 -9.56 -5.78
C SER A 50 13.95 -9.79 -6.54
N TRP A 51 12.90 -9.06 -6.18
CA TRP A 51 11.61 -9.13 -6.87
C TRP A 51 11.70 -8.63 -8.32
N LYS A 52 12.45 -7.56 -8.57
CA LYS A 52 12.70 -7.04 -9.92
C LYS A 52 13.43 -8.07 -10.77
N ALA A 53 14.53 -8.64 -10.28
CA ALA A 53 15.31 -9.67 -10.97
C ALA A 53 14.46 -10.91 -11.27
N LEU A 54 13.62 -11.38 -10.33
CA LEU A 54 12.67 -12.47 -10.58
C LEU A 54 11.72 -12.13 -11.74
N ASN A 55 11.22 -10.91 -11.82
CA ASN A 55 10.32 -10.51 -12.90
C ASN A 55 11.03 -10.42 -14.27
N GLU A 56 12.29 -10.01 -14.29
CA GLU A 56 13.13 -10.01 -15.49
C GLU A 56 13.34 -11.45 -16.02
N GLU A 57 13.65 -12.40 -15.13
CA GLU A 57 13.75 -13.81 -15.48
C GLU A 57 12.41 -14.40 -15.95
N ASN A 58 11.31 -14.10 -15.26
CA ASN A 58 9.99 -14.53 -15.70
C ASN A 58 9.67 -14.06 -17.12
N LEU A 59 9.99 -12.83 -17.47
CA LEU A 59 9.81 -12.31 -18.83
C LEU A 59 10.71 -13.04 -19.84
N ARG A 60 11.95 -13.34 -19.47
CA ARG A 60 12.90 -14.09 -20.34
C ARG A 60 12.37 -15.49 -20.67
N PHE A 61 11.71 -16.14 -19.72
CA PHE A 61 11.05 -17.43 -19.91
C PHE A 61 9.62 -17.32 -20.43
N LYS A 62 9.15 -16.15 -20.83
CA LYS A 62 7.76 -15.88 -21.27
C LYS A 62 6.70 -16.26 -20.21
N MET A 63 7.08 -16.20 -18.95
CA MET A 63 6.18 -16.44 -17.83
C MET A 63 5.49 -15.14 -17.40
N ARG A 64 4.37 -15.30 -16.69
CA ARG A 64 3.67 -14.16 -16.09
C ARG A 64 4.55 -13.49 -15.02
N ARG A 65 4.54 -12.17 -14.97
CA ARG A 65 5.18 -11.42 -13.88
C ARG A 65 4.58 -11.79 -12.52
N ALA A 66 5.44 -11.83 -11.51
CA ALA A 66 5.00 -11.90 -10.13
C ALA A 66 4.28 -10.61 -9.74
N ASN A 67 3.17 -10.73 -9.02
CA ASN A 67 2.45 -9.58 -8.49
C ASN A 67 3.37 -8.70 -7.62
N LEU A 68 3.05 -7.41 -7.52
CA LEU A 68 3.73 -6.53 -6.58
C LEU A 68 3.44 -7.02 -5.14
N PRO A 69 4.48 -7.40 -4.36
CA PRO A 69 4.27 -7.85 -2.99
C PRO A 69 3.79 -6.73 -2.07
N GLU A 70 2.90 -7.06 -1.14
CA GLU A 70 2.42 -6.13 -0.10
C GLU A 70 3.57 -5.52 0.72
N LEU A 71 4.64 -6.30 0.93
CA LEU A 71 5.85 -5.79 1.59
C LEU A 71 6.47 -4.59 0.87
N LEU A 72 6.42 -4.55 -0.46
CA LEU A 72 6.93 -3.42 -1.26
C LEU A 72 5.95 -2.25 -1.36
N SER A 73 4.72 -2.41 -0.93
CA SER A 73 3.73 -1.33 -0.90
C SER A 73 3.41 -0.91 0.53
N GLU A 74 2.80 -1.77 1.31
CA GLU A 74 2.40 -1.49 2.70
C GLU A 74 3.61 -1.41 3.64
N GLY A 75 4.59 -2.32 3.50
CA GLY A 75 5.82 -2.29 4.30
C GLY A 75 6.66 -1.05 4.02
N LEU A 76 6.78 -0.64 2.75
CA LEU A 76 7.47 0.59 2.38
C LEU A 76 6.75 1.84 2.93
N ALA A 77 5.41 1.90 2.80
CA ALA A 77 4.61 3.00 3.36
C ALA A 77 4.75 3.07 4.89
N SER A 78 4.72 1.92 5.58
CA SER A 78 4.96 1.84 7.03
C SER A 78 6.35 2.40 7.40
N ALA A 79 7.41 1.96 6.70
CA ALA A 79 8.77 2.42 6.98
C ALA A 79 8.99 3.92 6.72
N LEU A 80 8.34 4.47 5.69
CA LEU A 80 8.49 5.88 5.31
C LEU A 80 7.67 6.82 6.19
N PHE A 81 6.45 6.43 6.54
CA PHE A 81 5.48 7.32 7.17
C PHE A 81 5.17 6.98 8.63
N GLY A 82 5.70 5.87 9.17
CA GLY A 82 5.43 5.45 10.54
C GLY A 82 4.02 4.88 10.76
N TRP A 83 3.32 4.49 9.69
CA TRP A 83 1.97 3.93 9.79
C TRP A 83 2.03 2.45 10.16
N VAL A 84 1.15 2.03 11.06
CA VAL A 84 1.05 0.63 11.47
C VAL A 84 0.32 -0.18 10.41
N ARG A 85 1.02 -1.17 9.84
CA ARG A 85 0.41 -2.14 8.92
C ARG A 85 -0.47 -3.10 9.72
N THR A 86 -1.72 -3.22 9.33
CA THR A 86 -2.70 -4.06 10.02
C THR A 86 -3.82 -4.44 9.04
N ASN A 87 -4.81 -5.16 9.52
CA ASN A 87 -6.03 -5.42 8.74
C ASN A 87 -7.27 -5.06 9.57
N ALA A 88 -8.39 -4.88 8.88
CA ALA A 88 -9.64 -4.44 9.50
C ALA A 88 -10.11 -5.34 10.63
N THR A 89 -9.82 -6.65 10.59
CA THR A 89 -10.22 -7.60 11.63
C THR A 89 -9.39 -7.48 12.90
N SER A 90 -8.24 -6.85 12.83
CA SER A 90 -7.35 -6.59 13.97
C SER A 90 -7.67 -5.29 14.71
N ILE A 91 -8.63 -4.49 14.22
CA ILE A 91 -9.01 -3.22 14.83
C ILE A 91 -10.33 -3.41 15.59
N SER A 92 -10.38 -2.90 16.82
CA SER A 92 -11.58 -2.84 17.65
C SER A 92 -11.82 -1.43 18.16
N GLY A 93 -13.08 -1.11 18.49
CA GLY A 93 -13.49 0.20 18.97
C GLY A 93 -13.90 1.18 17.89
N CYS A 94 -13.63 0.91 16.61
CA CYS A 94 -14.15 1.68 15.47
C CYS A 94 -14.57 0.75 14.33
N SER A 95 -15.52 1.23 13.50
CA SER A 95 -15.89 0.51 12.30
C SER A 95 -14.77 0.66 11.27
N SER A 96 -14.29 -0.45 10.75
CA SER A 96 -13.39 -0.50 9.62
C SER A 96 -13.73 -1.74 8.81
N SER A 97 -14.06 -1.57 7.56
CA SER A 97 -14.31 -2.70 6.68
C SER A 97 -13.14 -3.00 5.74
N SER A 98 -12.22 -2.05 5.57
CA SER A 98 -11.03 -2.27 4.76
C SER A 98 -9.99 -1.17 5.02
N CYS A 99 -9.01 -1.45 5.86
CA CYS A 99 -7.80 -0.63 5.91
C CYS A 99 -6.58 -1.56 5.87
N ASP A 100 -5.50 -1.06 5.30
CA ASP A 100 -4.22 -1.76 5.21
C ASP A 100 -3.22 -1.18 6.21
N LEU A 101 -3.40 0.11 6.56
CA LEU A 101 -2.51 0.88 7.44
C LEU A 101 -3.32 1.80 8.36
N VAL A 102 -2.76 2.08 9.54
CA VAL A 102 -3.32 3.05 10.50
C VAL A 102 -2.25 4.07 10.87
N ASN A 103 -2.57 5.34 10.72
CA ASN A 103 -1.82 6.41 11.35
C ASN A 103 -2.28 6.53 12.82
N THR A 104 -1.50 6.00 13.75
CA THR A 104 -1.88 5.97 15.17
C THR A 104 -1.81 7.34 15.86
N GLU A 105 -1.12 8.32 15.25
CA GLU A 105 -1.05 9.69 15.78
C GLU A 105 -2.33 10.47 15.48
N THR A 106 -2.90 10.29 14.29
CA THR A 106 -4.12 11.02 13.85
C THR A 106 -5.39 10.18 13.98
N GLY A 107 -5.27 8.85 14.13
CA GLY A 107 -6.39 7.91 14.09
C GLY A 107 -6.90 7.60 12.68
N GLU A 108 -6.19 8.04 11.63
CA GLU A 108 -6.60 7.91 10.22
C GLU A 108 -6.46 6.45 9.75
N LEU A 109 -7.55 5.90 9.22
CA LEU A 109 -7.59 4.58 8.59
C LEU A 109 -7.25 4.72 7.11
N ILE A 110 -6.20 4.03 6.67
CA ILE A 110 -5.61 4.19 5.34
C ILE A 110 -5.80 2.91 4.54
N GLN A 111 -6.42 3.04 3.37
CA GLN A 111 -6.42 2.01 2.34
C GLN A 111 -5.26 2.28 1.39
N LEU A 112 -4.40 1.31 1.16
CA LEU A 112 -3.33 1.42 0.18
C LEU A 112 -3.64 0.59 -1.05
N LYS A 113 -3.51 1.18 -2.23
CA LYS A 113 -3.57 0.52 -3.53
C LYS A 113 -2.26 0.74 -4.26
N ALA A 114 -1.75 -0.29 -4.89
CA ALA A 114 -0.47 -0.19 -5.57
C ALA A 114 -0.50 -0.84 -6.96
N CYS A 115 0.33 -0.32 -7.85
CA CYS A 115 0.66 -0.98 -9.10
C CYS A 115 2.14 -0.80 -9.44
N SER A 116 2.65 -1.69 -10.27
CA SER A 116 3.98 -1.55 -10.86
C SER A 116 3.88 -1.43 -12.38
N THR A 117 4.76 -0.62 -12.97
CA THR A 117 4.88 -0.47 -14.42
C THR A 117 6.31 -0.71 -14.87
N THR A 118 6.46 -1.06 -16.16
CA THR A 118 7.71 -1.06 -16.92
C THR A 118 7.44 -0.42 -18.26
N ALA A 119 8.48 -0.22 -19.09
CA ALA A 119 8.32 0.28 -20.46
C ALA A 119 7.26 -0.49 -21.27
N ASN A 120 7.18 -1.82 -21.04
CA ASN A 120 6.30 -2.73 -21.79
C ASN A 120 5.08 -3.22 -21.00
N THR A 121 4.90 -2.81 -19.74
CA THR A 121 3.79 -3.25 -18.92
C THR A 121 3.10 -2.04 -18.29
N PRO A 122 1.91 -1.66 -18.79
CA PRO A 122 1.15 -0.55 -18.23
C PRO A 122 0.58 -0.90 -16.86
N ALA A 123 0.09 0.12 -16.15
CA ALA A 123 -0.62 -0.05 -14.88
C ALA A 123 -1.84 -0.95 -15.06
N GLY A 124 -1.96 -1.96 -14.20
CA GLY A 124 -3.13 -2.83 -14.15
C GLY A 124 -4.30 -2.23 -13.37
N PRO A 125 -5.50 -2.80 -13.52
CA PRO A 125 -6.67 -2.37 -12.76
C PRO A 125 -6.58 -2.82 -11.29
N THR A 126 -7.06 -1.96 -10.42
CA THR A 126 -7.23 -2.17 -8.98
C THR A 126 -8.71 -2.33 -8.65
N SER A 127 -9.05 -3.14 -7.65
CA SER A 127 -10.44 -3.33 -7.22
C SER A 127 -10.70 -2.68 -5.87
N PHE A 128 -11.93 -2.16 -5.70
CA PHE A 128 -12.45 -1.67 -4.44
C PHE A 128 -13.54 -2.59 -3.91
N GLY A 129 -13.59 -2.81 -2.60
CA GLY A 129 -14.67 -3.55 -1.98
C GLY A 129 -15.99 -2.76 -2.06
N PRO A 130 -17.15 -3.44 -2.07
CA PRO A 130 -18.45 -2.75 -2.11
C PRO A 130 -18.75 -1.97 -0.83
N ARG A 131 -18.13 -2.35 0.29
CA ARG A 131 -18.31 -1.72 1.61
C ARG A 131 -16.98 -1.24 2.16
N SER A 132 -16.12 -0.68 1.29
CA SER A 132 -14.82 -0.17 1.72
C SER A 132 -15.01 1.11 2.52
N GLU A 133 -14.65 1.08 3.80
CA GLU A 133 -14.65 2.24 4.71
C GLU A 133 -13.23 2.50 5.16
N PHE A 134 -12.71 3.66 4.82
CA PHE A 134 -11.41 4.20 5.19
C PHE A 134 -11.46 5.73 5.09
N ASP A 135 -10.54 6.40 5.75
CA ASP A 135 -10.49 7.86 5.74
C ASP A 135 -9.70 8.38 4.53
N THR A 136 -8.60 7.69 4.20
CA THR A 136 -7.69 8.09 3.13
C THR A 136 -7.37 6.92 2.21
N LEU A 137 -7.39 7.19 0.91
CA LEU A 137 -6.84 6.31 -0.12
C LEU A 137 -5.43 6.78 -0.49
N ILE A 138 -4.45 5.92 -0.25
CA ILE A 138 -3.09 6.11 -0.77
C ILE A 138 -2.93 5.21 -1.99
N PHE A 139 -2.44 5.79 -3.09
CA PHE A 139 -2.05 5.02 -4.26
C PHE A 139 -0.54 5.09 -4.43
N MET A 140 0.11 3.93 -4.52
CA MET A 140 1.53 3.81 -4.81
C MET A 140 1.75 3.35 -6.24
N HIS A 141 2.50 4.12 -7.01
CA HIS A 141 3.00 3.73 -8.33
C HIS A 141 4.48 3.38 -8.24
N LEU A 142 4.81 2.12 -8.50
CA LEU A 142 6.18 1.64 -8.64
C LEU A 142 6.59 1.66 -10.11
N ASP A 143 7.45 2.61 -10.47
CA ASP A 143 8.10 2.66 -11.77
C ASP A 143 9.38 1.83 -11.73
N CYS A 144 9.34 0.66 -12.37
CA CYS A 144 10.47 -0.27 -12.38
C CYS A 144 11.62 0.19 -13.29
N GLU A 145 11.39 1.08 -14.23
CA GLU A 145 12.45 1.65 -15.09
C GLU A 145 13.22 2.73 -14.32
N ALA A 146 12.50 3.64 -13.69
CA ALA A 146 13.08 4.70 -12.88
C ALA A 146 13.56 4.21 -11.50
N ASN A 147 13.19 2.99 -11.06
CA ASN A 147 13.38 2.46 -9.70
C ASN A 147 12.80 3.39 -8.64
N THR A 148 11.61 3.93 -8.86
CA THR A 148 10.96 4.86 -7.93
C THR A 148 9.57 4.38 -7.53
N ALA A 149 9.18 4.67 -6.28
CA ALA A 149 7.82 4.54 -5.77
C ALA A 149 7.24 5.92 -5.49
N SER A 150 6.22 6.30 -6.24
CA SER A 150 5.50 7.57 -6.08
C SER A 150 4.22 7.34 -5.31
N PHE A 151 3.99 8.10 -4.23
CA PHE A 151 2.82 8.00 -3.37
C PHE A 151 1.88 9.18 -3.61
N TYR A 152 0.61 8.88 -3.85
CA TYR A 152 -0.44 9.86 -4.11
C TYR A 152 -1.52 9.72 -3.03
N LYS A 153 -1.92 10.84 -2.44
CA LYS A 153 -3.08 10.90 -1.55
C LYS A 153 -4.31 11.26 -2.37
N LEU A 154 -5.34 10.42 -2.29
CA LEU A 154 -6.58 10.59 -3.03
C LEU A 154 -7.73 10.84 -2.06
N ASP A 155 -8.46 11.91 -2.28
CA ASP A 155 -9.69 12.19 -1.56
C ASP A 155 -10.77 11.16 -1.95
N ALA A 156 -11.50 10.66 -0.93
CA ALA A 156 -12.56 9.68 -1.13
C ALA A 156 -13.67 10.20 -2.06
N ASN A 157 -13.94 11.51 -2.06
CA ASN A 157 -14.93 12.10 -2.95
C ASN A 157 -14.44 12.10 -4.40
N VAL A 158 -13.16 12.41 -4.63
CA VAL A 158 -12.57 12.45 -5.98
C VAL A 158 -12.55 11.08 -6.63
N TYR A 159 -12.05 10.04 -5.94
CA TYR A 159 -11.96 8.72 -6.59
C TYR A 159 -13.29 8.01 -6.74
N LYS A 160 -14.25 8.26 -5.84
CA LYS A 160 -15.60 7.68 -5.94
C LYS A 160 -16.36 8.17 -7.16
N ASP A 161 -16.11 9.41 -7.58
CA ASP A 161 -16.73 10.03 -8.76
C ASP A 161 -16.08 9.62 -10.08
N TRP A 162 -14.99 8.85 -10.05
CA TRP A 162 -14.37 8.41 -11.29
C TRP A 162 -15.28 7.48 -12.10
N MET A 163 -15.53 7.88 -13.34
CA MET A 163 -16.28 7.09 -14.30
C MET A 163 -15.54 5.80 -14.63
N LEU A 164 -16.21 4.67 -14.51
CA LEU A 164 -15.73 3.35 -14.90
C LEU A 164 -16.08 3.04 -16.36
N ASN A 165 -17.24 3.52 -16.79
CA ASN A 165 -17.75 3.44 -18.15
C ASN A 165 -18.51 4.75 -18.46
N ARG A 166 -19.32 4.76 -19.52
CA ARG A 166 -20.09 5.97 -19.91
C ARG A 166 -21.23 6.32 -18.96
N ILE A 167 -21.58 5.45 -18.02
CA ILE A 167 -22.84 5.53 -17.27
C ILE A 167 -22.60 5.46 -15.75
N GLU A 168 -21.57 4.71 -15.29
CA GLU A 168 -21.38 4.37 -13.89
C GLU A 168 -20.06 4.88 -13.34
N THR A 169 -20.10 5.38 -12.12
CA THR A 169 -18.95 5.71 -11.30
C THR A 169 -18.53 4.53 -10.41
N ILE A 170 -17.44 4.70 -9.67
CA ILE A 170 -17.05 3.77 -8.60
C ILE A 170 -18.14 3.70 -7.53
N ALA A 171 -18.68 4.86 -7.11
CA ALA A 171 -19.73 4.93 -6.10
C ALA A 171 -21.01 4.19 -6.54
N ASP A 172 -21.43 4.34 -7.80
CA ASP A 172 -22.63 3.66 -8.34
C ASP A 172 -22.50 2.13 -8.26
N GLN A 173 -21.34 1.58 -8.63
CA GLN A 173 -21.11 0.15 -8.54
C GLN A 173 -21.02 -0.35 -7.10
N GLN A 174 -20.40 0.43 -6.19
CA GLN A 174 -20.37 0.09 -4.79
C GLN A 174 -21.76 0.09 -4.15
N ALA A 175 -22.60 1.08 -4.46
CA ALA A 175 -24.01 1.13 -4.01
C ALA A 175 -24.84 -0.08 -4.45
N GLN A 176 -24.49 -0.69 -5.58
CA GLN A 176 -25.10 -1.92 -6.09
C GLN A 176 -24.46 -3.19 -5.50
N GLY A 177 -23.56 -3.08 -4.52
CA GLY A 177 -22.86 -4.21 -3.92
C GLY A 177 -21.80 -4.85 -4.81
N ARG A 178 -21.46 -4.20 -5.94
CA ARG A 178 -20.43 -4.69 -6.88
C ARG A 178 -19.02 -4.28 -6.44
N ARG A 179 -18.01 -4.94 -7.01
CA ARG A 179 -16.59 -4.62 -6.85
C ARG A 179 -16.10 -3.86 -8.08
N PRO A 180 -16.09 -2.51 -8.08
CA PRO A 180 -15.53 -1.74 -9.18
C PRO A 180 -14.04 -2.04 -9.38
N ARG A 181 -13.61 -2.04 -10.64
CA ARG A 181 -12.22 -2.17 -11.05
C ARG A 181 -11.83 -0.98 -11.90
N VAL A 182 -10.75 -0.31 -11.53
CA VAL A 182 -10.26 0.90 -12.22
C VAL A 182 -8.75 0.90 -12.30
N THR A 183 -8.22 1.37 -13.41
CA THR A 183 -6.79 1.67 -13.53
C THR A 183 -6.56 3.08 -13.00
N ILE A 184 -5.98 3.19 -11.81
CA ILE A 184 -5.88 4.46 -11.07
C ILE A 184 -4.87 5.42 -11.71
N LEU A 185 -3.71 4.94 -12.15
CA LEU A 185 -2.63 5.80 -12.64
C LEU A 185 -3.03 6.75 -13.81
N PRO A 186 -3.78 6.31 -14.84
CA PRO A 186 -4.30 7.22 -15.86
C PRO A 186 -5.23 8.30 -15.31
N LYS A 187 -6.03 7.98 -14.27
CA LYS A 187 -6.95 8.93 -13.62
C LYS A 187 -6.17 10.00 -12.86
N ILE A 188 -5.14 9.61 -12.11
CA ILE A 188 -4.21 10.54 -11.43
C ILE A 188 -3.59 11.50 -12.44
N LYS A 189 -3.07 10.97 -13.56
CA LYS A 189 -2.45 11.79 -14.61
C LYS A 189 -3.47 12.76 -15.25
N ALA A 190 -4.66 12.29 -15.56
CA ALA A 190 -5.72 13.12 -16.15
C ALA A 190 -6.21 14.22 -15.18
N SER A 191 -6.19 13.99 -13.88
CA SER A 191 -6.55 14.95 -12.84
C SER A 191 -5.38 15.83 -12.39
N ASN A 192 -4.20 15.67 -12.97
CA ASN A 192 -2.96 16.38 -12.61
C ASN A 192 -2.61 16.30 -11.12
N ILE A 193 -2.92 15.19 -10.47
CA ILE A 193 -2.60 14.96 -9.07
C ILE A 193 -1.11 14.67 -8.96
N GLN A 194 -0.40 15.44 -8.14
CA GLN A 194 1.02 15.27 -7.91
C GLN A 194 1.28 14.28 -6.77
N PRO A 195 2.39 13.50 -6.81
CA PRO A 195 2.77 12.68 -5.68
C PRO A 195 3.14 13.58 -4.50
N PHE A 196 2.69 13.21 -3.29
CA PHE A 196 3.12 13.90 -2.08
C PHE A 196 4.49 13.39 -1.58
N TYR A 197 4.92 12.21 -2.05
CA TYR A 197 6.22 11.64 -1.74
C TYR A 197 6.71 10.75 -2.89
N VAL A 198 8.03 10.79 -3.13
CA VAL A 198 8.71 9.90 -4.09
C VAL A 198 9.91 9.28 -3.39
N TYR A 199 9.96 7.96 -3.38
CA TYR A 199 11.07 7.17 -2.87
C TYR A 199 11.86 6.57 -4.02
N SER A 200 13.19 6.65 -3.96
CA SER A 200 14.09 6.01 -4.93
C SER A 200 14.75 4.79 -4.31
N PHE A 201 14.61 3.65 -4.95
CA PHE A 201 15.31 2.43 -4.56
C PHE A 201 16.78 2.52 -4.98
N GLU A 202 17.66 2.22 -4.05
CA GLU A 202 19.11 2.22 -4.24
C GLU A 202 19.65 0.91 -4.82
#